data_61c6ecb9201dd03fdfa32f5639b695ad
#
_entry.id   61c6ecb9201dd03fdfa32f5639b695ad
#
_cell.length_a   1.000
_cell.length_b   1.000
_cell.length_c   1.000
_cell.angle_alpha   90.00
_cell.angle_beta   90.00
_cell.angle_gamma   90.00
#
_symmetry.space_group_name_H-M   'P 1'
#
loop_
_entity.id
_entity.type
_entity.pdbx_description
1 polymer ?
#
loop_
_entity_poly.entity_id
_entity_poly.type
_entity_poly.pdbx_seq_one_letter_code
_entity_poly.pdbx_strand_id
1 'polypeptide(L)'
;MKVAVVGGTGDFGLALAQQLVAAGHDVVIGSRNAERAAAKAGEVGARGAGNEDAVRDVDLVVLAVKSDAALPTAQSLAAAIVATPVLSVASELRFTKQGVLPGDDARSIAERAQALLRAPVVAGLHSLAAASLASGKAEGDALVCGDDADAKELALALAGSVVTGRALDAGPLASARALEGMTAVIVNLNKRYRGHAGVQITGLP
;
A
#
# COMPACT_ATOMS: atom_id res chain seq x y z
N MET A 1 7.05 -12.53 7.53
CA MET A 1 7.00 -11.23 8.23
C MET A 1 5.66 -11.10 8.93
N LYS A 2 5.61 -10.32 10.00
CA LYS A 2 4.39 -9.89 10.64
C LYS A 2 4.01 -8.50 10.10
N VAL A 3 2.84 -8.38 9.49
CA VAL A 3 2.44 -7.18 8.72
C VAL A 3 1.13 -6.63 9.23
N ALA A 4 1.09 -5.35 9.57
CA ALA A 4 -0.16 -4.65 9.83
C ALA A 4 -0.70 -4.00 8.55
N VAL A 5 -1.97 -4.25 8.21
CA VAL A 5 -2.64 -3.57 7.09
C VAL A 5 -3.68 -2.60 7.66
N VAL A 6 -3.27 -1.34 7.85
CA VAL A 6 -4.14 -0.25 8.32
C VAL A 6 -5.04 0.18 7.17
N GLY A 7 -6.37 0.14 7.39
CA GLY A 7 -7.36 0.27 6.31
C GLY A 7 -7.67 -1.05 5.60
N GLY A 8 -7.25 -2.18 6.17
CA GLY A 8 -7.45 -3.52 5.62
C GLY A 8 -8.92 -3.98 5.50
N THR A 9 -9.87 -3.18 5.95
CA THR A 9 -11.30 -3.43 5.73
C THR A 9 -11.85 -2.81 4.44
N GLY A 10 -11.03 -2.05 3.69
CA GLY A 10 -11.34 -1.54 2.36
C GLY A 10 -10.94 -2.54 1.27
N ASP A 11 -11.44 -2.34 0.04
CA ASP A 11 -11.26 -3.31 -1.07
C ASP A 11 -9.79 -3.63 -1.35
N PHE A 12 -8.93 -2.61 -1.48
CA PHE A 12 -7.50 -2.83 -1.72
C PHE A 12 -6.80 -3.46 -0.52
N GLY A 13 -7.04 -2.94 0.69
CA GLY A 13 -6.39 -3.44 1.90
C GLY A 13 -6.78 -4.88 2.22
N LEU A 14 -8.04 -5.27 2.02
CA LEU A 14 -8.52 -6.64 2.23
C LEU A 14 -7.93 -7.61 1.20
N ALA A 15 -7.93 -7.22 -0.08
CA ALA A 15 -7.35 -8.01 -1.15
C ALA A 15 -5.83 -8.20 -0.96
N LEU A 16 -5.13 -7.14 -0.55
CA LEU A 16 -3.71 -7.23 -0.20
C LEU A 16 -3.48 -8.16 0.99
N ALA A 17 -4.25 -8.02 2.06
CA ALA A 17 -4.17 -8.89 3.24
C ALA A 17 -4.38 -10.36 2.87
N GLN A 18 -5.35 -10.67 2.01
CA GLN A 18 -5.59 -12.02 1.50
C GLN A 18 -4.35 -12.59 0.79
N GLN A 19 -3.72 -11.82 -0.09
CA GLN A 19 -2.52 -12.29 -0.81
C GLN A 19 -1.33 -12.45 0.14
N LEU A 20 -1.17 -11.56 1.12
CA LEU A 20 -0.11 -11.68 2.12
C LEU A 20 -0.28 -12.93 3.00
N VAL A 21 -1.49 -13.25 3.43
CA VAL A 21 -1.79 -14.50 4.15
C VAL A 21 -1.48 -15.72 3.28
N ALA A 22 -1.92 -15.71 2.02
CA ALA A 22 -1.63 -16.77 1.05
C ALA A 22 -0.12 -16.95 0.79
N ALA A 23 0.66 -15.88 0.90
CA ALA A 23 2.13 -15.90 0.81
C ALA A 23 2.83 -16.30 2.12
N GLY A 24 2.08 -16.63 3.19
CA GLY A 24 2.63 -17.10 4.47
C GLY A 24 3.06 -15.99 5.43
N HIS A 25 2.59 -14.76 5.25
CA HIS A 25 2.81 -13.68 6.22
C HIS A 25 1.81 -13.77 7.39
N ASP A 26 2.22 -13.35 8.59
CA ASP A 26 1.32 -13.13 9.73
C ASP A 26 0.69 -11.74 9.60
N VAL A 27 -0.60 -11.68 9.27
CA VAL A 27 -1.27 -10.43 8.93
C VAL A 27 -2.24 -9.99 10.01
N VAL A 28 -2.17 -8.70 10.38
CA VAL A 28 -3.14 -8.03 11.27
C VAL A 28 -3.84 -6.94 10.47
N ILE A 29 -5.15 -7.05 10.31
CA ILE A 29 -5.99 -6.02 9.71
C ILE A 29 -6.33 -4.98 10.77
N GLY A 30 -5.92 -3.73 10.52
CA GLY A 30 -6.27 -2.57 11.34
C GLY A 30 -7.49 -1.82 10.80
N SER A 31 -8.37 -1.39 11.72
CA SER A 31 -9.50 -0.52 11.42
C SER A 31 -9.78 0.40 12.61
N ARG A 32 -10.49 1.52 12.37
CA ARG A 32 -11.05 2.36 13.44
C ARG A 32 -12.12 1.63 14.27
N ASN A 33 -12.73 0.61 13.70
CA ASN A 33 -13.67 -0.28 14.37
C ASN A 33 -13.06 -1.68 14.45
N ALA A 34 -12.71 -2.13 15.66
CA ALA A 34 -12.04 -3.40 15.90
C ALA A 34 -12.93 -4.62 15.56
N GLU A 35 -14.24 -4.54 15.79
CA GLU A 35 -15.18 -5.61 15.46
C GLU A 35 -15.25 -5.82 13.94
N ARG A 36 -15.32 -4.72 13.18
CA ARG A 36 -15.26 -4.78 11.72
C ARG A 36 -13.93 -5.33 11.23
N ALA A 37 -12.81 -4.97 11.88
CA ALA A 37 -11.51 -5.53 11.57
C ALA A 37 -11.49 -7.03 11.78
N ALA A 38 -11.99 -7.52 12.93
CA ALA A 38 -12.05 -8.94 13.25
C ALA A 38 -12.91 -9.74 12.26
N ALA A 39 -14.09 -9.21 11.91
CA ALA A 39 -14.98 -9.85 10.94
C ALA A 39 -14.31 -9.97 9.56
N LYS A 40 -13.72 -8.87 9.04
CA LYS A 40 -13.04 -8.87 7.74
C LYS A 40 -11.76 -9.71 7.73
N ALA A 41 -11.02 -9.72 8.81
CA ALA A 41 -9.83 -10.55 8.95
C ALA A 41 -10.16 -12.05 8.91
N GLY A 42 -11.26 -12.46 9.52
CA GLY A 42 -11.74 -13.85 9.46
C GLY A 42 -12.04 -14.35 8.05
N GLU A 43 -12.48 -13.47 7.14
CA GLU A 43 -12.76 -13.82 5.73
C GLU A 43 -11.48 -14.24 4.97
N VAL A 44 -10.31 -13.77 5.41
CA VAL A 44 -9.02 -13.97 4.70
C VAL A 44 -7.99 -14.74 5.54
N GLY A 45 -8.37 -15.25 6.72
CA GLY A 45 -7.44 -15.98 7.59
C GLY A 45 -6.43 -15.10 8.31
N ALA A 46 -6.70 -13.81 8.46
CA ALA A 46 -5.88 -12.84 9.20
C ALA A 46 -6.44 -12.61 10.61
N ARG A 47 -5.70 -11.84 11.43
CA ARG A 47 -6.18 -11.30 12.70
C ARG A 47 -6.70 -9.88 12.49
N GLY A 48 -7.67 -9.44 13.28
CA GLY A 48 -8.22 -8.09 13.22
C GLY A 48 -8.10 -7.38 14.56
N ALA A 49 -7.80 -6.08 14.53
CA ALA A 49 -7.68 -5.24 15.73
C ALA A 49 -8.02 -3.77 15.44
N GLY A 50 -8.12 -2.96 16.48
CA GLY A 50 -8.07 -1.51 16.35
C GLY A 50 -6.74 -1.07 15.73
N ASN A 51 -6.72 0.08 15.04
CA ASN A 51 -5.52 0.52 14.33
C ASN A 51 -4.28 0.61 15.23
N GLU A 52 -4.41 1.16 16.45
CA GLU A 52 -3.30 1.32 17.39
C GLU A 52 -2.72 -0.02 17.85
N ASP A 53 -3.58 -1.01 18.08
CA ASP A 53 -3.14 -2.35 18.49
C ASP A 53 -2.57 -3.13 17.31
N ALA A 54 -3.14 -2.93 16.12
CA ALA A 54 -2.70 -3.60 14.91
C ALA A 54 -1.25 -3.29 14.53
N VAL A 55 -0.79 -2.06 14.79
CA VAL A 55 0.57 -1.60 14.41
C VAL A 55 1.65 -1.92 15.44
N ARG A 56 1.30 -2.58 16.56
CA ARG A 56 2.27 -2.97 17.59
C ARG A 56 2.92 -4.31 17.25
N ASP A 57 4.20 -4.42 17.57
CA ASP A 57 4.97 -5.67 17.43
C ASP A 57 4.88 -6.29 16.03
N VAL A 58 4.96 -5.48 14.98
CA VAL A 58 4.99 -5.89 13.58
C VAL A 58 6.28 -5.45 12.90
N ASP A 59 6.66 -6.13 11.82
CA ASP A 59 7.86 -5.83 11.05
C ASP A 59 7.63 -4.67 10.07
N LEU A 60 6.39 -4.55 9.56
CA LEU A 60 6.01 -3.53 8.58
C LEU A 60 4.54 -3.13 8.75
N VAL A 61 4.27 -1.83 8.66
CA VAL A 61 2.91 -1.27 8.60
C VAL A 61 2.59 -0.87 7.18
N VAL A 62 1.52 -1.40 6.61
CA VAL A 62 0.98 -0.96 5.31
C VAL A 62 -0.15 0.04 5.55
N LEU A 63 0.02 1.27 5.06
CA LEU A 63 -0.98 2.33 5.13
C LEU A 63 -1.89 2.27 3.88
N ALA A 64 -2.95 1.45 3.96
CA ALA A 64 -3.89 1.15 2.87
C ALA A 64 -5.24 1.86 3.05
N VAL A 65 -5.22 3.10 3.50
CA VAL A 65 -6.40 3.95 3.66
C VAL A 65 -6.60 4.86 2.45
N LYS A 66 -7.79 5.44 2.32
CA LYS A 66 -8.06 6.45 1.28
C LYS A 66 -7.15 7.66 1.46
N SER A 67 -6.87 8.37 0.38
CA SER A 67 -5.93 9.51 0.37
C SER A 67 -6.28 10.61 1.38
N ASP A 68 -7.57 10.93 1.53
CA ASP A 68 -8.07 11.92 2.49
C ASP A 68 -7.86 11.51 3.96
N ALA A 69 -7.81 10.20 4.22
CA ALA A 69 -7.58 9.65 5.55
C ALA A 69 -6.11 9.32 5.83
N ALA A 70 -5.21 9.32 4.82
CA ALA A 70 -3.86 8.82 4.95
C ALA A 70 -3.03 9.61 5.98
N LEU A 71 -2.93 10.91 5.83
CA LEU A 71 -2.16 11.77 6.74
C LEU A 71 -2.75 11.84 8.15
N PRO A 72 -4.09 12.05 8.33
CA PRO A 72 -4.70 11.97 9.66
C PRO A 72 -4.47 10.63 10.36
N THR A 73 -4.53 9.51 9.61
CA THR A 73 -4.27 8.18 10.18
C THR A 73 -2.80 8.00 10.56
N ALA A 74 -1.86 8.41 9.70
CA ALA A 74 -0.44 8.36 10.00
C ALA A 74 -0.13 9.18 11.27
N GLN A 75 -0.66 10.39 11.38
CA GLN A 75 -0.47 11.25 12.55
C GLN A 75 -1.04 10.63 13.84
N SER A 76 -2.25 10.07 13.77
CA SER A 76 -2.88 9.43 14.95
C SER A 76 -2.12 8.19 15.43
N LEU A 77 -1.43 7.49 14.54
CA LEU A 77 -0.68 6.28 14.84
C LEU A 77 0.82 6.51 15.12
N ALA A 78 1.30 7.73 15.00
CA ALA A 78 2.74 8.04 15.14
C ALA A 78 3.34 7.54 16.45
N ALA A 79 2.62 7.65 17.55
CA ALA A 79 3.06 7.19 18.87
C ALA A 79 3.08 5.66 19.00
N ALA A 80 2.20 4.94 18.28
CA ALA A 80 2.12 3.48 18.32
C ALA A 80 3.10 2.83 17.32
N ILE A 81 3.35 3.46 16.18
CA ILE A 81 4.29 2.99 15.13
C ILE A 81 5.74 3.11 15.61
N VAL A 82 6.08 4.15 16.36
CA VAL A 82 7.43 4.44 16.91
C VAL A 82 8.51 4.46 15.81
N ALA A 83 9.13 3.32 15.51
CA ALA A 83 10.20 3.16 14.52
C ALA A 83 9.87 2.09 13.46
N THR A 84 8.73 1.42 13.54
CA THR A 84 8.34 0.37 12.59
C THR A 84 8.17 0.97 11.18
N PRO A 85 8.84 0.45 10.15
CA PRO A 85 8.71 0.95 8.78
C PRO A 85 7.26 1.01 8.29
N VAL A 86 6.94 2.02 7.47
CA VAL A 86 5.60 2.23 6.92
C VAL A 86 5.64 2.20 5.40
N LEU A 87 4.90 1.28 4.79
CA LEU A 87 4.66 1.24 3.35
C LEU A 87 3.37 2.01 3.03
N SER A 88 3.49 3.17 2.40
CA SER A 88 2.36 3.93 1.87
C SER A 88 1.94 3.39 0.52
N VAL A 89 0.69 2.97 0.40
CA VAL A 89 0.07 2.53 -0.87
C VAL A 89 -1.04 3.49 -1.32
N ALA A 90 -1.23 4.60 -0.60
CA ALA A 90 -2.25 5.58 -0.89
C ALA A 90 -1.84 6.46 -2.07
N SER A 91 -2.80 6.78 -2.94
CA SER A 91 -2.62 7.71 -4.08
C SER A 91 -3.66 8.81 -4.03
N GLU A 92 -3.21 10.06 -4.11
CA GLU A 92 -4.10 11.20 -4.22
C GLU A 92 -4.55 11.39 -5.67
N LEU A 93 -5.85 11.20 -5.92
CA LEU A 93 -6.43 11.21 -7.26
C LEU A 93 -7.57 12.22 -7.33
N ARG A 94 -7.66 12.91 -8.48
CA ARG A 94 -8.79 13.79 -8.82
C ARG A 94 -9.62 13.16 -9.93
N PHE A 95 -10.89 12.98 -9.66
CA PHE A 95 -11.85 12.46 -10.64
C PHE A 95 -12.50 13.64 -11.38
N THR A 96 -12.27 13.73 -12.69
CA THR A 96 -12.75 14.81 -13.56
C THR A 96 -13.59 14.26 -14.71
N LYS A 97 -14.21 15.16 -15.48
CA LYS A 97 -14.95 14.79 -16.71
C LYS A 97 -14.01 14.24 -17.80
N GLN A 98 -12.75 14.67 -17.82
CA GLN A 98 -11.74 14.22 -18.78
C GLN A 98 -11.07 12.90 -18.38
N GLY A 99 -11.26 12.45 -17.15
CA GLY A 99 -10.63 11.23 -16.61
C GLY A 99 -10.11 11.43 -15.19
N VAL A 100 -9.26 10.52 -14.76
CA VAL A 100 -8.61 10.57 -13.45
C VAL A 100 -7.23 11.20 -13.62
N LEU A 101 -6.94 12.17 -12.77
CA LEU A 101 -5.68 12.91 -12.74
C LEU A 101 -4.98 12.68 -11.39
N PRO A 102 -3.63 12.82 -11.32
CA PRO A 102 -2.94 12.89 -10.05
C PRO A 102 -3.45 14.05 -9.18
N GLY A 103 -3.29 13.96 -7.88
CA GLY A 103 -3.58 15.05 -6.93
C GLY A 103 -2.79 16.34 -7.27
N ASP A 104 -3.17 17.44 -6.64
CA ASP A 104 -2.59 18.76 -6.91
C ASP A 104 -1.33 19.08 -6.08
N ASP A 105 -1.12 18.39 -4.96
CA ASP A 105 0.07 18.63 -4.12
C ASP A 105 1.34 18.22 -4.88
N ALA A 106 2.37 19.04 -4.77
CA ALA A 106 3.67 18.77 -5.38
C ALA A 106 4.38 17.56 -4.73
N ARG A 107 4.09 17.30 -3.45
CA ARG A 107 4.62 16.16 -2.70
C ARG A 107 3.63 15.02 -2.67
N SER A 108 4.15 13.79 -2.71
CA SER A 108 3.39 12.57 -2.51
C SER A 108 2.77 12.48 -1.12
N ILE A 109 1.77 11.62 -0.95
CA ILE A 109 1.26 11.26 0.38
C ILE A 109 2.39 10.66 1.23
N ALA A 110 3.24 9.82 0.64
CA ALA A 110 4.36 9.20 1.33
C ALA A 110 5.37 10.23 1.88
N GLU A 111 5.77 11.23 1.10
CA GLU A 111 6.66 12.31 1.55
C GLU A 111 6.01 13.14 2.68
N ARG A 112 4.71 13.41 2.56
CA ARG A 112 3.95 14.12 3.60
C ARG A 112 3.81 13.28 4.86
N ALA A 113 3.61 11.96 4.75
CA ALA A 113 3.58 11.04 5.88
C ALA A 113 4.93 10.94 6.58
N GLN A 114 6.05 10.92 5.81
CA GLN A 114 7.40 10.94 6.38
C GLN A 114 7.64 12.17 7.26
N ALA A 115 7.06 13.31 6.92
CA ALA A 115 7.18 14.52 7.74
C ALA A 115 6.41 14.43 9.09
N LEU A 116 5.48 13.48 9.23
CA LEU A 116 4.69 13.26 10.44
C LEU A 116 5.23 12.11 11.30
N LEU A 117 5.98 11.18 10.71
CA LEU A 117 6.44 9.95 11.34
C LEU A 117 7.95 9.99 11.58
N ARG A 118 8.39 9.47 12.73
CA ARG A 118 9.82 9.19 12.99
C ARG A 118 10.27 7.91 12.30
N ALA A 119 9.35 6.97 12.12
CA ALA A 119 9.58 5.74 11.39
C ALA A 119 9.89 6.02 9.90
N PRO A 120 10.74 5.23 9.26
CA PRO A 120 10.98 5.37 7.84
C PRO A 120 9.72 5.04 7.03
N VAL A 121 9.42 5.89 6.04
CA VAL A 121 8.32 5.71 5.11
C VAL A 121 8.87 5.32 3.74
N VAL A 122 8.31 4.27 3.19
CA VAL A 122 8.51 3.83 1.79
C VAL A 122 7.17 3.89 1.05
N ALA A 123 7.20 3.97 -0.26
CA ALA A 123 6.00 4.01 -1.09
C ALA A 123 6.05 2.90 -2.14
N GLY A 124 4.90 2.29 -2.46
CA GLY A 124 4.86 1.23 -3.45
C GLY A 124 3.48 0.68 -3.75
N LEU A 125 3.41 -0.32 -4.63
CA LEU A 125 2.20 -1.02 -5.04
C LEU A 125 1.16 -0.15 -5.78
N HIS A 126 1.52 1.04 -6.21
CA HIS A 126 0.61 1.99 -6.88
C HIS A 126 0.12 1.54 -8.26
N SER A 127 0.81 0.55 -8.86
CA SER A 127 0.41 -0.07 -10.13
C SER A 127 -0.58 -1.24 -9.97
N LEU A 128 -0.89 -1.64 -8.72
CA LEU A 128 -1.74 -2.81 -8.47
C LEU A 128 -3.20 -2.42 -8.29
N ALA A 129 -4.09 -3.18 -8.96
CA ALA A 129 -5.53 -3.01 -8.80
C ALA A 129 -6.06 -3.94 -7.69
N ALA A 130 -7.00 -3.45 -6.87
CA ALA A 130 -7.66 -4.26 -5.85
C ALA A 130 -8.31 -5.52 -6.43
N ALA A 131 -8.94 -5.42 -7.60
CA ALA A 131 -9.58 -6.54 -8.27
C ALA A 131 -8.57 -7.63 -8.73
N SER A 132 -7.36 -7.22 -9.16
CA SER A 132 -6.29 -8.18 -9.49
C SER A 132 -5.85 -8.94 -8.25
N LEU A 133 -5.59 -8.24 -7.14
CA LEU A 133 -5.21 -8.87 -5.87
C LEU A 133 -6.31 -9.76 -5.29
N ALA A 134 -7.59 -9.43 -5.49
CA ALA A 134 -8.71 -10.24 -5.03
C ALA A 134 -8.82 -11.59 -5.78
N SER A 135 -8.35 -11.65 -7.02
CA SER A 135 -8.37 -12.88 -7.85
C SER A 135 -7.08 -13.71 -7.76
N GLY A 136 -6.02 -13.19 -7.18
CA GLY A 136 -4.72 -13.86 -7.06
C GLY A 136 -3.58 -12.86 -6.97
N LYS A 137 -2.34 -13.31 -7.24
CA LYS A 137 -1.21 -12.39 -7.38
C LYS A 137 -1.48 -11.45 -8.57
N ALA A 138 -1.19 -10.17 -8.37
CA ALA A 138 -1.35 -9.20 -9.45
C ALA A 138 -0.33 -9.45 -10.56
N GLU A 139 -0.76 -9.37 -11.82
CA GLU A 139 0.13 -9.51 -12.97
C GLU A 139 1.03 -8.26 -13.13
N GLY A 140 2.29 -8.49 -13.51
CA GLY A 140 3.29 -7.46 -13.74
C GLY A 140 4.22 -7.22 -12.57
N ASP A 141 4.95 -6.11 -12.62
CA ASP A 141 5.96 -5.72 -11.65
C ASP A 141 5.37 -4.77 -10.59
N ALA A 142 5.88 -4.85 -9.36
CA ALA A 142 5.64 -3.88 -8.31
C ALA A 142 6.85 -2.94 -8.19
N LEU A 143 6.57 -1.64 -8.07
CA LEU A 143 7.60 -0.63 -7.87
C LEU A 143 7.56 -0.13 -6.43
N VAL A 144 8.73 0.00 -5.80
CA VAL A 144 8.90 0.48 -4.42
C VAL A 144 9.98 1.55 -4.41
N CYS A 145 9.77 2.63 -3.68
CA CYS A 145 10.77 3.68 -3.48
C CYS A 145 10.84 4.10 -2.01
N GLY A 146 12.00 4.62 -1.59
CA GLY A 146 12.24 5.06 -0.22
C GLY A 146 13.69 5.41 0.01
N ASP A 147 13.97 6.12 1.10
CA ASP A 147 15.32 6.57 1.43
C ASP A 147 16.03 5.63 2.41
N ASP A 148 15.27 4.92 3.27
CA ASP A 148 15.82 3.94 4.20
C ASP A 148 15.96 2.58 3.51
N ALA A 149 17.17 2.02 3.54
CA ALA A 149 17.49 0.79 2.82
C ALA A 149 16.79 -0.44 3.42
N ASP A 150 16.76 -0.55 4.76
CA ASP A 150 16.18 -1.71 5.44
C ASP A 150 14.65 -1.72 5.28
N ALA A 151 14.01 -0.54 5.42
CA ALA A 151 12.57 -0.39 5.19
C ALA A 151 12.19 -0.71 3.74
N LYS A 152 13.03 -0.31 2.79
CA LYS A 152 12.81 -0.58 1.37
C LYS A 152 12.97 -2.07 1.05
N GLU A 153 13.94 -2.75 1.66
CA GLU A 153 14.12 -4.20 1.51
C GLU A 153 12.89 -4.98 2.01
N LEU A 154 12.36 -4.63 3.19
CA LEU A 154 11.12 -5.22 3.70
C LEU A 154 9.94 -5.01 2.76
N ALA A 155 9.79 -3.79 2.24
CA ALA A 155 8.71 -3.45 1.31
C ALA A 155 8.86 -4.16 -0.05
N LEU A 156 10.09 -4.32 -0.57
CA LEU A 156 10.39 -5.10 -1.79
C LEU A 156 10.07 -6.58 -1.60
N ALA A 157 10.45 -7.16 -0.45
CA ALA A 157 10.13 -8.55 -0.14
C ALA A 157 8.61 -8.78 -0.06
N LEU A 158 7.87 -7.86 0.60
CA LEU A 158 6.41 -7.90 0.63
C LEU A 158 5.82 -7.77 -0.78
N ALA A 159 6.27 -6.79 -1.56
CA ALA A 159 5.79 -6.52 -2.91
C ALA A 159 5.97 -7.73 -3.84
N GLY A 160 7.13 -8.37 -3.80
CA GLY A 160 7.44 -9.58 -4.58
C GLY A 160 6.56 -10.78 -4.21
N SER A 161 6.02 -10.82 -3.00
CA SER A 161 5.14 -11.91 -2.57
C SER A 161 3.73 -11.83 -3.17
N VAL A 162 3.30 -10.65 -3.65
CA VAL A 162 1.92 -10.38 -4.10
C VAL A 162 1.80 -10.10 -5.62
N VAL A 163 2.90 -10.13 -6.35
CA VAL A 163 2.92 -9.98 -7.82
C VAL A 163 3.45 -11.22 -8.50
N THR A 164 3.15 -11.39 -9.80
CA THR A 164 3.72 -12.47 -10.63
C THR A 164 5.06 -12.09 -11.25
N GLY A 165 5.32 -10.80 -11.40
CA GLY A 165 6.57 -10.24 -11.87
C GLY A 165 7.57 -9.96 -10.76
N ARG A 166 8.35 -8.90 -10.91
CA ARG A 166 9.41 -8.50 -10.00
C ARG A 166 8.96 -7.39 -9.06
N ALA A 167 9.58 -7.32 -7.89
CA ALA A 167 9.58 -6.11 -7.08
C ALA A 167 10.85 -5.32 -7.39
N LEU A 168 10.73 -4.08 -7.82
CA LEU A 168 11.82 -3.25 -8.31
C LEU A 168 11.99 -2.00 -7.47
N ASP A 169 13.24 -1.69 -7.11
CA ASP A 169 13.61 -0.44 -6.46
C ASP A 169 13.49 0.72 -7.47
N ALA A 170 12.57 1.64 -7.22
CA ALA A 170 12.31 2.82 -8.03
C ALA A 170 13.03 4.09 -7.49
N GLY A 171 14.03 3.91 -6.62
CA GLY A 171 14.88 4.98 -6.14
C GLY A 171 14.44 5.63 -4.82
N PRO A 172 14.73 6.92 -4.63
CA PRO A 172 14.46 7.64 -3.38
C PRO A 172 12.97 7.89 -3.16
N LEU A 173 12.58 8.26 -1.94
CA LEU A 173 11.18 8.58 -1.58
C LEU A 173 10.57 9.68 -2.47
N ALA A 174 11.37 10.60 -2.98
CA ALA A 174 10.95 11.61 -3.96
C ALA A 174 10.33 11.02 -5.24
N SER A 175 10.64 9.76 -5.59
CA SER A 175 10.00 9.04 -6.70
C SER A 175 8.52 8.69 -6.41
N ALA A 176 8.09 8.73 -5.15
CA ALA A 176 6.73 8.36 -4.75
C ALA A 176 5.66 9.21 -5.46
N ARG A 177 5.94 10.49 -5.75
CA ARG A 177 4.99 11.35 -6.45
C ARG A 177 4.67 10.83 -7.86
N ALA A 178 5.67 10.30 -8.57
CA ALA A 178 5.46 9.69 -9.89
C ALA A 178 4.71 8.35 -9.77
N LEU A 179 5.04 7.52 -8.77
CA LEU A 179 4.37 6.25 -8.54
C LEU A 179 2.88 6.44 -8.16
N GLU A 180 2.57 7.38 -7.28
CA GLU A 180 1.18 7.75 -6.95
C GLU A 180 0.42 8.26 -8.21
N GLY A 181 1.08 9.06 -9.05
CA GLY A 181 0.53 9.53 -10.31
C GLY A 181 0.26 8.41 -11.32
N MET A 182 1.03 7.34 -11.29
CA MET A 182 0.81 6.15 -12.13
C MET A 182 -0.55 5.51 -11.86
N THR A 183 -1.06 5.55 -10.63
CA THR A 183 -2.40 5.06 -10.31
C THR A 183 -3.47 5.74 -11.17
N ALA A 184 -3.34 7.04 -11.45
CA ALA A 184 -4.29 7.74 -12.32
C ALA A 184 -4.28 7.16 -13.75
N VAL A 185 -3.09 6.86 -14.28
CA VAL A 185 -2.93 6.22 -15.60
C VAL A 185 -3.59 4.85 -15.63
N ILE A 186 -3.30 4.00 -14.64
CA ILE A 186 -3.88 2.65 -14.52
C ILE A 186 -5.41 2.72 -14.43
N VAL A 187 -5.96 3.61 -13.61
CA VAL A 187 -7.42 3.78 -13.49
C VAL A 187 -8.05 4.20 -14.83
N ASN A 188 -7.41 5.11 -15.58
CA ASN A 188 -7.89 5.51 -16.90
C ASN A 188 -7.84 4.37 -17.91
N LEU A 189 -6.75 3.58 -17.92
CA LEU A 189 -6.64 2.40 -18.76
C LEU A 189 -7.74 1.37 -18.44
N ASN A 190 -7.93 1.06 -17.16
CA ASN A 190 -8.94 0.13 -16.70
C ASN A 190 -10.35 0.54 -17.11
N LYS A 191 -10.67 1.84 -16.98
CA LYS A 191 -11.97 2.36 -17.44
C LYS A 191 -12.13 2.25 -18.95
N ARG A 192 -11.10 2.59 -19.72
CA ARG A 192 -11.16 2.62 -21.20
C ARG A 192 -11.25 1.23 -21.79
N TYR A 193 -10.44 0.30 -21.27
CA TYR A 193 -10.30 -1.05 -21.84
C TYR A 193 -11.07 -2.12 -21.05
N ARG A 194 -11.77 -1.74 -19.98
CA ARG A 194 -12.56 -2.64 -19.11
C ARG A 194 -11.73 -3.81 -18.59
N GLY A 195 -10.50 -3.51 -18.13
CA GLY A 195 -9.52 -4.49 -17.66
C GLY A 195 -8.96 -4.14 -16.29
N HIS A 196 -7.94 -4.87 -15.89
CA HIS A 196 -7.16 -4.67 -14.67
C HIS A 196 -5.67 -4.58 -15.06
N ALA A 197 -5.29 -3.42 -15.62
CA ALA A 197 -3.93 -3.19 -16.10
C ALA A 197 -2.91 -3.27 -14.97
N GLY A 198 -1.79 -3.90 -15.23
CA GLY A 198 -0.56 -3.85 -14.44
C GLY A 198 0.54 -3.11 -15.20
N VAL A 199 1.73 -3.08 -14.63
CA VAL A 199 2.94 -2.50 -15.23
C VAL A 199 4.00 -3.59 -15.33
N GLN A 200 4.70 -3.64 -16.45
CA GLN A 200 5.86 -4.49 -16.63
C GLN A 200 7.04 -3.66 -17.13
N ILE A 201 8.17 -3.70 -16.43
CA ILE A 201 9.40 -3.00 -16.80
C ILE A 201 10.26 -3.95 -17.63
N THR A 202 10.60 -3.56 -18.83
CA THR A 202 11.44 -4.35 -19.74
C THR A 202 12.83 -3.71 -19.88
N GLY A 203 13.82 -4.49 -20.33
CA GLY A 203 15.18 -4.00 -20.61
C GLY A 203 16.08 -3.90 -19.37
N LEU A 204 15.66 -4.43 -18.22
CA LEU A 204 16.52 -4.63 -17.07
C LEU A 204 17.11 -6.05 -17.09
N PRO A 205 18.34 -6.25 -16.54
CA PRO A 205 18.98 -7.56 -16.44
C PRO A 205 18.17 -8.52 -15.56
#